data_f9d00aa8d35a0bc8ad6dd73d86dc8b98
#
_entry.id   f9d00aa8d35a0bc8ad6dd73d86dc8b98
#
_cell.length_a   1.000
_cell.length_b   1.000
_cell.length_c   1.000
_cell.angle_alpha   90.00
_cell.angle_beta   90.00
_cell.angle_gamma   90.00
#
_symmetry.space_group_name_H-M   'P 1'
#
loop_
_entity.id
_entity.type
_entity.pdbx_description
1 polymer ?
#
loop_
_entity_poly.entity_id
_entity_poly.type
_entity_poly.pdbx_seq_one_letter_code
_entity_poly.pdbx_strand_id
1 'polypeptide(L)'
;RENQLTSLESSGFNRNGSYYVVCIGSRNSDENLDDKVNVLSEQTAKAISDLYCSFEYNGCIIALLYKYNKLDLEAFCKDLKNLCKSKSIEISIGVSSKIDGMDKKTKGFEYAVSAYNMAVKRDFYCMFYEDMDIYKLFVEVSDKSVLKDYYNEVLGKLEEYDNEHGSNYLEFLKTYLDNNASPQLVSEKEFIHRNTVVNYLKKIDTITSMNLFDLGVKVKCIIAFAIRDFL
;
A
#
# COMPACT_ATOMS: atom_id res chain seq x y z
N ARG A 1 -31.13 8.45 -6.86
CA ARG A 1 -30.03 8.95 -6.00
C ARG A 1 -30.55 9.71 -4.76
N GLU A 2 -31.57 10.58 -4.89
CA GLU A 2 -32.17 11.30 -3.72
C GLU A 2 -32.90 10.34 -2.76
N ASN A 3 -33.61 9.34 -3.25
CA ASN A 3 -34.34 8.37 -2.41
C ASN A 3 -33.43 7.43 -1.59
N GLN A 4 -32.22 7.17 -2.04
CA GLN A 4 -31.23 6.39 -1.26
C GLN A 4 -30.61 7.24 -0.14
N LEU A 5 -30.41 8.54 -0.39
CA LEU A 5 -29.86 9.46 0.61
C LEU A 5 -30.86 9.72 1.75
N THR A 6 -32.16 9.85 1.43
CA THR A 6 -33.22 10.01 2.46
C THR A 6 -33.41 8.75 3.31
N SER A 7 -33.23 7.55 2.76
CA SER A 7 -33.28 6.31 3.55
C SER A 7 -32.08 6.18 4.51
N LEU A 8 -30.94 6.75 4.15
CA LEU A 8 -29.71 6.76 4.94
C LEU A 8 -29.79 7.76 6.11
N GLU A 9 -30.41 8.92 5.91
CA GLU A 9 -30.67 9.91 6.96
C GLU A 9 -31.64 9.39 8.03
N SER A 10 -32.61 8.56 7.63
CA SER A 10 -33.54 7.91 8.57
C SER A 10 -32.86 6.85 9.46
N SER A 11 -31.68 6.34 9.08
CA SER A 11 -30.90 5.40 9.89
C SER A 11 -29.88 6.08 10.85
N GLY A 12 -29.98 7.41 11.02
CA GLY A 12 -29.12 8.16 11.95
C GLY A 12 -27.83 8.68 11.35
N PHE A 13 -27.73 8.69 10.03
CA PHE A 13 -26.57 9.22 9.33
C PHE A 13 -26.49 10.74 9.45
N ASN A 14 -25.30 11.21 9.83
CA ASN A 14 -25.01 12.63 9.87
C ASN A 14 -24.04 13.00 8.73
N ARG A 15 -24.52 13.75 7.73
CA ARG A 15 -23.70 14.21 6.57
C ARG A 15 -22.46 15.00 6.97
N ASN A 16 -22.50 15.65 8.12
CA ASN A 16 -21.40 16.46 8.67
C ASN A 16 -20.58 15.66 9.70
N GLY A 17 -20.88 14.37 9.85
CA GLY A 17 -20.16 13.50 10.78
C GLY A 17 -18.79 13.08 10.24
N SER A 18 -18.01 12.44 11.11
CA SER A 18 -16.72 11.89 10.76
C SER A 18 -16.85 10.39 10.46
N TYR A 19 -16.14 9.96 9.43
CA TYR A 19 -16.17 8.58 8.92
C TYR A 19 -14.78 8.06 8.67
N TYR A 20 -14.70 6.73 8.57
CA TYR A 20 -13.60 6.02 7.93
C TYR A 20 -14.14 5.21 6.76
N VAL A 21 -13.36 5.12 5.69
CA VAL A 21 -13.60 4.19 4.60
C VAL A 21 -12.64 3.03 4.78
N VAL A 22 -13.15 1.82 4.62
CA VAL A 22 -12.36 0.59 4.72
C VAL A 22 -12.52 -0.18 3.42
N CYS A 23 -11.38 -0.60 2.84
CA CYS A 23 -11.32 -1.48 1.68
C CYS A 23 -10.85 -2.86 2.15
N ILE A 24 -11.63 -3.90 1.89
CA ILE A 24 -11.37 -5.27 2.36
C ILE A 24 -11.37 -6.19 1.15
N GLY A 25 -10.29 -6.93 0.93
CA GLY A 25 -10.21 -7.87 -0.18
C GLY A 25 -9.46 -9.15 0.19
N SER A 26 -9.71 -10.21 -0.60
CA SER A 26 -8.98 -11.47 -0.49
C SER A 26 -7.59 -11.33 -1.09
N ARG A 27 -6.57 -11.94 -0.46
CA ARG A 27 -5.21 -12.02 -1.01
C ARG A 27 -5.07 -13.09 -2.09
N ASN A 28 -5.88 -14.13 -2.02
CA ASN A 28 -5.79 -15.25 -2.95
C ASN A 28 -6.60 -14.94 -4.20
N SER A 29 -5.94 -14.80 -5.33
CA SER A 29 -6.50 -14.47 -6.64
C SER A 29 -7.14 -15.67 -7.36
N ASP A 30 -7.26 -16.85 -6.71
CA ASP A 30 -7.71 -18.08 -7.36
C ASP A 30 -9.21 -18.28 -7.25
N GLU A 31 -9.77 -18.87 -8.29
CA GLU A 31 -11.12 -19.40 -8.56
C GLU A 31 -12.23 -19.15 -7.53
N ASN A 32 -13.36 -18.58 -7.97
CA ASN A 32 -14.57 -18.20 -7.22
C ASN A 32 -14.51 -16.83 -6.51
N LEU A 33 -14.20 -15.78 -7.28
CA LEU A 33 -14.18 -14.40 -6.74
C LEU A 33 -15.53 -14.02 -6.11
N ASP A 34 -16.65 -14.36 -6.76
CA ASP A 34 -18.00 -14.03 -6.29
C ASP A 34 -18.33 -14.70 -4.95
N ASP A 35 -17.96 -15.96 -4.75
CA ASP A 35 -18.17 -16.66 -3.49
C ASP A 35 -17.35 -16.03 -2.35
N LYS A 36 -16.10 -15.64 -2.63
CA LYS A 36 -15.23 -14.95 -1.66
C LYS A 36 -15.78 -13.59 -1.29
N VAL A 37 -16.25 -12.82 -2.27
CA VAL A 37 -16.88 -11.51 -2.05
C VAL A 37 -18.14 -11.64 -1.20
N ASN A 38 -18.99 -12.63 -1.45
CA ASN A 38 -20.18 -12.89 -0.64
C ASN A 38 -19.80 -13.22 0.80
N VAL A 39 -18.81 -14.09 1.02
CA VAL A 39 -18.32 -14.41 2.38
C VAL A 39 -17.72 -13.19 3.04
N LEU A 40 -16.91 -12.39 2.34
CA LEU A 40 -16.34 -11.15 2.86
C LEU A 40 -17.42 -10.16 3.27
N SER A 41 -18.45 -9.99 2.46
CA SER A 41 -19.60 -9.12 2.76
C SER A 41 -20.32 -9.58 4.02
N GLU A 42 -20.60 -10.88 4.14
CA GLU A 42 -21.24 -11.47 5.31
C GLU A 42 -20.40 -11.31 6.59
N GLN A 43 -19.10 -11.61 6.52
CA GLN A 43 -18.20 -11.48 7.67
C GLN A 43 -18.01 -10.01 8.07
N THR A 44 -17.92 -9.11 7.09
CA THR A 44 -17.86 -7.67 7.33
C THR A 44 -19.12 -7.19 8.05
N ALA A 45 -20.30 -7.60 7.59
CA ALA A 45 -21.57 -7.25 8.24
C ALA A 45 -21.67 -7.78 9.68
N LYS A 46 -21.09 -8.96 9.96
CA LYS A 46 -21.04 -9.52 11.33
C LYS A 46 -20.07 -8.78 12.25
N ALA A 47 -18.97 -8.29 11.71
CA ALA A 47 -17.92 -7.61 12.49
C ALA A 47 -18.30 -6.18 12.85
N ILE A 48 -19.26 -5.56 12.17
CA ILE A 48 -19.60 -4.14 12.31
C ILE A 48 -20.99 -4.01 12.92
N SER A 49 -21.05 -3.41 14.10
CA SER A 49 -22.33 -3.09 14.78
C SER A 49 -22.98 -1.81 14.23
N ASP A 50 -22.18 -0.87 13.73
CA ASP A 50 -22.57 0.46 13.28
C ASP A 50 -22.20 0.68 11.79
N LEU A 51 -22.34 -0.36 10.97
CA LEU A 51 -22.10 -0.28 9.54
C LEU A 51 -23.08 0.69 8.91
N TYR A 52 -22.50 1.70 8.26
CA TYR A 52 -23.28 2.70 7.58
C TYR A 52 -23.71 2.23 6.18
N CYS A 53 -22.76 1.87 5.33
CA CYS A 53 -23.02 1.20 4.06
C CYS A 53 -21.81 0.40 3.61
N SER A 54 -22.04 -0.63 2.82
CA SER A 54 -21.00 -1.35 2.10
C SER A 54 -21.42 -1.61 0.66
N PHE A 55 -20.45 -1.71 -0.23
CA PHE A 55 -20.66 -2.08 -1.62
C PHE A 55 -19.42 -2.79 -2.16
N GLU A 56 -19.60 -3.55 -3.22
CA GLU A 56 -18.52 -4.21 -3.92
C GLU A 56 -17.83 -3.26 -4.91
N TYR A 57 -16.52 -3.36 -4.97
CA TYR A 57 -15.68 -2.66 -5.95
C TYR A 57 -14.46 -3.49 -6.30
N ASN A 58 -14.34 -3.92 -7.57
CA ASN A 58 -13.21 -4.70 -8.09
C ASN A 58 -12.84 -5.90 -7.21
N GLY A 59 -13.82 -6.68 -6.77
CA GLY A 59 -13.60 -7.86 -5.93
C GLY A 59 -13.27 -7.56 -4.46
N CYS A 60 -13.36 -6.29 -4.05
CA CYS A 60 -13.21 -5.85 -2.67
C CYS A 60 -14.54 -5.36 -2.12
N ILE A 61 -14.69 -5.43 -0.81
CA ILE A 61 -15.78 -4.78 -0.08
C ILE A 61 -15.30 -3.42 0.41
N ILE A 62 -16.02 -2.38 0.03
CA ILE A 62 -15.83 -1.03 0.56
C ILE A 62 -16.89 -0.79 1.64
N ALA A 63 -16.45 -0.49 2.84
CA ALA A 63 -17.33 -0.19 3.97
C ALA A 63 -17.10 1.22 4.50
N LEU A 64 -18.20 1.89 4.85
CA LEU A 64 -18.17 3.21 5.50
C LEU A 64 -18.50 3.01 6.98
N LEU A 65 -17.60 3.42 7.86
CA LEU A 65 -17.73 3.26 9.30
C LEU A 65 -17.91 4.61 9.98
N TYR A 66 -18.95 4.71 10.81
CA TYR A 66 -19.31 5.92 11.55
C TYR A 66 -19.08 5.70 13.05
N LYS A 67 -18.64 6.75 13.77
CA LYS A 67 -18.37 6.72 15.23
C LYS A 67 -17.23 5.81 15.68
N TYR A 68 -16.35 5.39 14.78
CA TYR A 68 -15.14 4.64 15.12
C TYR A 68 -13.99 5.59 15.47
N ASN A 69 -13.11 5.17 16.36
CA ASN A 69 -11.78 5.73 16.56
C ASN A 69 -10.70 4.74 16.07
N LYS A 70 -9.42 5.12 16.14
CA LYS A 70 -8.33 4.26 15.64
C LYS A 70 -8.26 2.91 16.37
N LEU A 71 -8.45 2.89 17.69
CA LEU A 71 -8.42 1.63 18.48
C LEU A 71 -9.57 0.70 18.11
N ASP A 72 -10.77 1.25 17.90
CA ASP A 72 -11.94 0.47 17.47
C ASP A 72 -11.70 -0.14 16.08
N LEU A 73 -11.05 0.62 15.16
CA LEU A 73 -10.71 0.14 13.83
C LEU A 73 -9.63 -0.95 13.85
N GLU A 74 -8.63 -0.83 14.71
CA GLU A 74 -7.62 -1.87 14.90
C GLU A 74 -8.26 -3.17 15.42
N ALA A 75 -9.15 -3.06 16.41
CA ALA A 75 -9.91 -4.19 16.94
C ALA A 75 -10.79 -4.82 15.83
N PHE A 76 -11.53 -4.00 15.09
CA PHE A 76 -12.35 -4.43 13.95
C PHE A 76 -11.51 -5.18 12.90
N CYS A 77 -10.38 -4.63 12.47
CA CYS A 77 -9.51 -5.28 11.48
C CYS A 77 -9.01 -6.65 11.98
N LYS A 78 -8.66 -6.74 13.26
CA LYS A 78 -8.21 -7.99 13.89
C LYS A 78 -9.33 -9.03 13.95
N ASP A 79 -10.53 -8.63 14.36
CA ASP A 79 -11.68 -9.51 14.47
C ASP A 79 -12.13 -10.02 13.09
N LEU A 80 -12.18 -9.13 12.09
CA LEU A 80 -12.49 -9.49 10.72
C LEU A 80 -11.45 -10.48 10.14
N LYS A 81 -10.16 -10.25 10.38
CA LYS A 81 -9.11 -11.19 10.00
C LYS A 81 -9.36 -12.58 10.60
N ASN A 82 -9.69 -12.66 11.88
CA ASN A 82 -9.94 -13.92 12.58
C ASN A 82 -11.19 -14.64 12.02
N LEU A 83 -12.25 -13.89 11.76
CA LEU A 83 -13.48 -14.42 11.16
C LEU A 83 -13.23 -14.98 9.75
N CYS A 84 -12.50 -14.24 8.89
CA CYS A 84 -12.17 -14.70 7.55
C CYS A 84 -11.22 -15.91 7.57
N LYS A 85 -10.23 -15.92 8.48
CA LYS A 85 -9.32 -17.05 8.66
C LYS A 85 -10.06 -18.34 9.03
N SER A 86 -11.13 -18.25 9.84
CA SER A 86 -11.99 -19.42 10.18
C SER A 86 -12.70 -20.01 8.96
N LYS A 87 -12.77 -19.27 7.85
CA LYS A 87 -13.32 -19.68 6.54
C LYS A 87 -12.22 -19.94 5.50
N SER A 88 -10.97 -20.07 5.92
CA SER A 88 -9.80 -20.26 5.04
C SER A 88 -9.60 -19.12 4.02
N ILE A 89 -10.05 -17.89 4.36
CA ILE A 89 -9.86 -16.71 3.53
C ILE A 89 -8.80 -15.82 4.17
N GLU A 90 -7.70 -15.61 3.45
CA GLU A 90 -6.71 -14.59 3.81
C GLU A 90 -7.11 -13.25 3.21
N ILE A 91 -7.09 -12.21 4.04
CA ILE A 91 -7.52 -10.87 3.66
C ILE A 91 -6.43 -9.83 3.86
N SER A 92 -6.52 -8.76 3.07
CA SER A 92 -5.90 -7.48 3.35
C SER A 92 -6.97 -6.41 3.55
N ILE A 93 -6.67 -5.46 4.41
CA ILE A 93 -7.56 -4.36 4.77
C ILE A 93 -6.80 -3.05 4.63
N GLY A 94 -7.39 -2.10 3.89
CA GLY A 94 -6.91 -0.72 3.84
C GLY A 94 -7.89 0.21 4.55
N VAL A 95 -7.40 1.07 5.41
CA VAL A 95 -8.22 2.02 6.18
C VAL A 95 -7.82 3.44 5.80
N SER A 96 -8.79 4.27 5.43
CA SER A 96 -8.56 5.69 5.12
C SER A 96 -8.13 6.48 6.36
N SER A 97 -7.67 7.71 6.19
CA SER A 97 -7.71 8.70 7.28
C SER A 97 -9.15 9.01 7.65
N LYS A 98 -9.33 9.66 8.81
CA LYS A 98 -10.61 10.20 9.23
C LYS A 98 -11.11 11.25 8.22
N ILE A 99 -12.35 11.12 7.80
CA ILE A 99 -12.99 12.01 6.83
C ILE A 99 -14.07 12.78 7.55
N ASP A 100 -14.02 14.10 7.46
CA ASP A 100 -15.04 15.00 7.99
C ASP A 100 -15.93 15.48 6.83
N GLY A 101 -17.19 15.07 6.87
CA GLY A 101 -18.20 15.40 5.86
C GLY A 101 -18.17 14.49 4.62
N MET A 102 -19.34 14.33 4.00
CA MET A 102 -19.54 13.46 2.83
C MET A 102 -19.01 14.02 1.51
N ASP A 103 -18.70 15.29 1.44
CA ASP A 103 -18.06 15.93 0.30
C ASP A 103 -16.66 15.36 0.02
N LYS A 104 -15.98 14.86 1.05
CA LYS A 104 -14.65 14.23 0.95
C LYS A 104 -14.67 12.70 0.79
N LYS A 105 -15.83 12.07 0.57
CA LYS A 105 -15.97 10.61 0.45
C LYS A 105 -15.09 10.01 -0.64
N THR A 106 -14.90 10.71 -1.76
CA THR A 106 -14.04 10.25 -2.87
C THR A 106 -12.59 10.13 -2.42
N LYS A 107 -12.06 11.10 -1.70
CA LYS A 107 -10.71 11.02 -1.12
C LYS A 107 -10.58 9.88 -0.11
N GLY A 108 -11.58 9.68 0.74
CA GLY A 108 -11.58 8.55 1.66
C GLY A 108 -11.54 7.20 0.97
N PHE A 109 -12.28 7.06 -0.12
CA PHE A 109 -12.24 5.87 -0.95
C PHE A 109 -10.84 5.66 -1.55
N GLU A 110 -10.24 6.69 -2.17
CA GLU A 110 -8.89 6.64 -2.73
C GLU A 110 -7.84 6.26 -1.68
N TYR A 111 -7.94 6.81 -0.48
CA TYR A 111 -7.04 6.52 0.63
C TYR A 111 -7.16 5.07 1.12
N ALA A 112 -8.39 4.57 1.27
CA ALA A 112 -8.63 3.20 1.69
C ALA A 112 -8.12 2.19 0.65
N VAL A 113 -8.39 2.43 -0.65
CA VAL A 113 -7.92 1.57 -1.74
C VAL A 113 -6.39 1.60 -1.85
N SER A 114 -5.76 2.78 -1.71
CA SER A 114 -4.31 2.89 -1.73
C SER A 114 -3.66 2.17 -0.56
N ALA A 115 -4.23 2.29 0.64
CA ALA A 115 -3.77 1.55 1.82
C ALA A 115 -3.95 0.03 1.65
N TYR A 116 -5.07 -0.41 1.06
CA TYR A 116 -5.31 -1.81 0.74
C TYR A 116 -4.25 -2.36 -0.24
N ASN A 117 -4.00 -1.66 -1.35
CA ASN A 117 -3.00 -2.08 -2.32
C ASN A 117 -1.60 -2.17 -1.69
N MET A 118 -1.25 -1.24 -0.81
CA MET A 118 0.00 -1.30 -0.08
C MET A 118 0.04 -2.46 0.92
N ALA A 119 -1.07 -2.75 1.60
CA ALA A 119 -1.18 -3.92 2.48
C ALA A 119 -0.96 -5.23 1.73
N VAL A 120 -1.55 -5.37 0.54
CA VAL A 120 -1.35 -6.53 -0.34
C VAL A 120 0.10 -6.67 -0.76
N LYS A 121 0.72 -5.59 -1.28
CA LYS A 121 2.11 -5.61 -1.74
C LYS A 121 3.12 -5.95 -0.65
N ARG A 122 2.85 -5.52 0.60
CA ARG A 122 3.75 -5.74 1.75
C ARG A 122 3.40 -6.94 2.61
N ASP A 123 2.44 -7.73 2.18
CA ASP A 123 1.95 -8.90 2.92
C ASP A 123 1.42 -8.56 4.34
N PHE A 124 0.82 -7.37 4.49
CA PHE A 124 0.18 -6.95 5.73
C PHE A 124 -1.33 -7.26 5.67
N TYR A 125 -1.88 -7.74 6.78
CA TYR A 125 -3.33 -7.95 6.86
C TYR A 125 -4.12 -6.64 7.02
N CYS A 126 -3.47 -5.55 7.45
CA CYS A 126 -4.09 -4.24 7.61
C CYS A 126 -3.04 -3.13 7.40
N MET A 127 -3.43 -2.08 6.71
CA MET A 127 -2.68 -0.84 6.54
C MET A 127 -3.61 0.35 6.74
N PHE A 128 -3.21 1.26 7.60
CA PHE A 128 -3.86 2.57 7.72
C PHE A 128 -3.19 3.56 6.78
N TYR A 129 -3.97 4.37 6.08
CA TYR A 129 -3.44 5.44 5.24
C TYR A 129 -2.51 6.38 6.04
N GLU A 130 -2.84 6.63 7.32
CA GLU A 130 -2.04 7.46 8.21
C GLU A 130 -0.62 6.93 8.40
N ASP A 131 -0.42 5.63 8.32
CA ASP A 131 0.85 4.94 8.55
C ASP A 131 1.62 4.65 7.23
N MET A 132 1.15 5.22 6.10
CA MET A 132 1.79 5.01 4.79
C MET A 132 3.04 5.89 4.55
N ASP A 133 3.42 6.72 5.50
CA ASP A 133 4.62 7.59 5.40
C ASP A 133 4.73 8.36 4.07
N ILE A 134 5.86 8.21 3.35
CA ILE A 134 6.12 8.89 2.07
C ILE A 134 5.12 8.50 0.98
N TYR A 135 4.52 7.31 1.05
CA TYR A 135 3.57 6.83 0.03
C TYR A 135 2.31 7.70 -0.07
N LYS A 136 1.95 8.43 1.02
CA LYS A 136 0.86 9.42 0.97
C LYS A 136 1.07 10.49 -0.09
N LEU A 137 2.32 10.91 -0.30
CA LEU A 137 2.64 11.89 -1.34
C LEU A 137 2.34 11.32 -2.74
N PHE A 138 2.63 10.05 -2.95
CA PHE A 138 2.38 9.40 -4.24
C PHE A 138 0.88 9.18 -4.50
N VAL A 139 0.08 8.99 -3.46
CA VAL A 139 -1.39 8.92 -3.59
C VAL A 139 -1.94 10.23 -4.15
N GLU A 140 -1.45 11.38 -3.68
CA GLU A 140 -1.91 12.72 -4.10
C GLU A 140 -1.44 13.12 -5.52
N VAL A 141 -0.51 12.40 -6.14
CA VAL A 141 -0.12 12.62 -7.53
C VAL A 141 -1.23 12.15 -8.45
N SER A 142 -1.91 13.07 -9.13
CA SER A 142 -3.04 12.77 -10.02
C SER A 142 -2.62 11.98 -11.26
N ASP A 143 -1.51 12.38 -11.88
CA ASP A 143 -0.94 11.69 -13.04
C ASP A 143 0.21 10.76 -12.60
N LYS A 144 -0.09 9.47 -12.51
CA LYS A 144 0.89 8.46 -12.10
C LYS A 144 2.03 8.26 -13.10
N SER A 145 1.91 8.76 -14.33
CA SER A 145 3.01 8.71 -15.32
C SER A 145 4.23 9.48 -14.82
N VAL A 146 4.02 10.58 -14.12
CA VAL A 146 5.11 11.39 -13.51
C VAL A 146 5.96 10.55 -12.54
N LEU A 147 5.34 9.67 -11.75
CA LEU A 147 6.07 8.76 -10.87
C LEU A 147 6.88 7.74 -11.66
N LYS A 148 6.27 7.16 -12.71
CA LYS A 148 6.92 6.18 -13.58
C LYS A 148 8.10 6.82 -14.32
N ASP A 149 7.94 8.04 -14.83
CA ASP A 149 9.00 8.77 -15.51
C ASP A 149 10.18 9.04 -14.58
N TYR A 150 9.90 9.45 -13.32
CA TYR A 150 10.94 9.63 -12.32
C TYR A 150 11.69 8.33 -12.01
N TYR A 151 10.98 7.20 -11.85
CA TYR A 151 11.61 5.90 -11.67
C TYR A 151 12.54 5.55 -12.84
N ASN A 152 12.04 5.69 -14.07
CA ASN A 152 12.81 5.40 -15.27
C ASN A 152 14.05 6.30 -15.42
N GLU A 153 13.92 7.59 -15.09
CA GLU A 153 15.05 8.53 -15.11
C GLU A 153 16.15 8.10 -14.14
N VAL A 154 15.79 7.66 -12.94
CA VAL A 154 16.75 7.37 -11.88
C VAL A 154 17.30 5.94 -11.97
N LEU A 155 16.45 4.95 -12.16
CA LEU A 155 16.82 3.53 -12.08
C LEU A 155 16.65 2.75 -13.39
N GLY A 156 16.01 3.32 -14.42
CA GLY A 156 15.69 2.61 -15.67
C GLY A 156 16.93 2.04 -16.35
N LYS A 157 18.04 2.80 -16.45
CA LYS A 157 19.30 2.30 -17.02
C LYS A 157 19.89 1.10 -16.29
N LEU A 158 19.70 1.04 -14.96
CA LEU A 158 20.21 -0.07 -14.16
C LEU A 158 19.33 -1.30 -14.37
N GLU A 159 18.02 -1.12 -14.43
CA GLU A 159 17.05 -2.19 -14.71
C GLU A 159 17.25 -2.77 -16.12
N GLU A 160 17.44 -1.92 -17.14
CA GLU A 160 17.77 -2.34 -18.52
C GLU A 160 19.07 -3.16 -18.54
N TYR A 161 20.11 -2.67 -17.86
CA TYR A 161 21.39 -3.38 -17.78
C TYR A 161 21.24 -4.76 -17.15
N ASP A 162 20.50 -4.88 -16.04
CA ASP A 162 20.26 -6.15 -15.37
C ASP A 162 19.49 -7.13 -16.29
N ASN A 163 18.48 -6.64 -17.01
CA ASN A 163 17.71 -7.45 -17.97
C ASN A 163 18.57 -7.97 -19.14
N GLU A 164 19.49 -7.15 -19.66
CA GLU A 164 20.35 -7.52 -20.78
C GLU A 164 21.47 -8.49 -20.38
N HIS A 165 22.00 -8.37 -19.16
CA HIS A 165 23.19 -9.12 -18.72
C HIS A 165 22.88 -10.22 -17.70
N GLY A 166 21.61 -10.39 -17.29
CA GLY A 166 21.22 -11.36 -16.27
C GLY A 166 21.88 -11.06 -14.91
N SER A 167 22.15 -9.78 -14.62
CA SER A 167 22.70 -9.32 -13.35
C SER A 167 21.60 -8.92 -12.38
N ASN A 168 21.94 -8.56 -11.16
CA ASN A 168 20.99 -8.18 -10.10
C ASN A 168 21.46 -6.94 -9.33
N TYR A 169 21.99 -5.96 -10.03
CA TYR A 169 22.52 -4.73 -9.41
C TYR A 169 21.41 -3.84 -8.83
N LEU A 170 20.21 -3.88 -9.41
CA LEU A 170 19.07 -3.12 -8.92
C LEU A 170 18.67 -3.56 -7.50
N GLU A 171 18.49 -4.86 -7.27
CA GLU A 171 18.18 -5.39 -5.95
C GLU A 171 19.37 -5.26 -4.97
N PHE A 172 20.59 -5.37 -5.48
CA PHE A 172 21.78 -5.10 -4.69
C PHE A 172 21.82 -3.63 -4.21
N LEU A 173 21.51 -2.67 -5.07
CA LEU A 173 21.40 -1.26 -4.70
C LEU A 173 20.32 -1.03 -3.64
N LYS A 174 19.15 -1.68 -3.80
CA LYS A 174 18.10 -1.63 -2.78
C LYS A 174 18.60 -2.16 -1.44
N THR A 175 19.25 -3.33 -1.43
CA THR A 175 19.84 -3.92 -0.23
C THR A 175 20.85 -2.97 0.43
N TYR A 176 21.69 -2.30 -0.37
CA TYR A 176 22.66 -1.32 0.15
C TYR A 176 21.97 -0.14 0.83
N LEU A 177 20.94 0.43 0.22
CA LEU A 177 20.20 1.56 0.79
C LEU A 177 19.42 1.15 2.04
N ASP A 178 18.78 -0.01 2.04
CA ASP A 178 18.03 -0.56 3.18
C ASP A 178 18.92 -0.88 4.40
N ASN A 179 20.25 -1.06 4.16
CA ASN A 179 21.25 -1.24 5.21
C ASN A 179 22.05 0.04 5.49
N ASN A 180 21.36 1.19 5.55
CA ASN A 180 21.91 2.52 5.86
C ASN A 180 23.03 2.96 4.92
N ALA A 181 23.04 2.49 3.69
CA ALA A 181 24.11 2.72 2.71
C ALA A 181 25.50 2.38 3.27
N SER A 182 25.60 1.33 4.08
CA SER A 182 26.83 0.86 4.72
C SER A 182 27.38 -0.38 4.01
N PRO A 183 28.55 -0.29 3.35
CA PRO A 183 29.18 -1.46 2.74
C PRO A 183 29.51 -2.57 3.75
N GLN A 184 29.74 -2.22 5.02
CA GLN A 184 29.98 -3.16 6.10
C GLN A 184 28.75 -4.01 6.38
N LEU A 185 27.58 -3.36 6.62
CA LEU A 185 26.33 -4.06 6.92
C LEU A 185 25.88 -4.96 5.76
N VAL A 186 26.06 -4.49 4.52
CA VAL A 186 25.75 -5.31 3.34
C VAL A 186 26.68 -6.53 3.26
N SER A 187 27.98 -6.36 3.52
CA SER A 187 28.95 -7.44 3.49
C SER A 187 28.60 -8.54 4.51
N GLU A 188 28.16 -8.16 5.69
CA GLU A 188 27.71 -9.08 6.74
C GLU A 188 26.41 -9.79 6.36
N LYS A 189 25.43 -9.06 5.79
CA LYS A 189 24.13 -9.57 5.40
C LYS A 189 24.19 -10.52 4.20
N GLU A 190 24.96 -10.14 3.17
CA GLU A 190 25.07 -10.91 1.92
C GLU A 190 26.20 -11.96 1.97
N PHE A 191 26.93 -12.07 3.08
CA PHE A 191 28.08 -12.98 3.25
C PHE A 191 29.16 -12.82 2.17
N ILE A 192 29.40 -11.57 1.72
CA ILE A 192 30.45 -11.24 0.72
C ILE A 192 31.48 -10.29 1.32
N HIS A 193 32.68 -10.27 0.73
CA HIS A 193 33.72 -9.37 1.22
C HIS A 193 33.37 -7.90 0.96
N ARG A 194 33.69 -7.00 1.91
CA ARG A 194 33.43 -5.56 1.79
C ARG A 194 33.94 -4.96 0.47
N ASN A 195 35.09 -5.39 -0.03
CA ASN A 195 35.64 -4.92 -1.29
C ASN A 195 34.75 -5.31 -2.49
N THR A 196 34.09 -6.46 -2.44
CA THR A 196 33.11 -6.89 -3.45
C THR A 196 31.91 -5.93 -3.46
N VAL A 197 31.40 -5.54 -2.28
CA VAL A 197 30.33 -4.55 -2.15
C VAL A 197 30.74 -3.24 -2.82
N VAL A 198 31.95 -2.73 -2.51
CA VAL A 198 32.47 -1.49 -3.09
C VAL A 198 32.62 -1.60 -4.62
N ASN A 199 33.08 -2.75 -5.13
CA ASN A 199 33.19 -2.97 -6.58
C ASN A 199 31.81 -2.99 -7.26
N TYR A 200 30.79 -3.57 -6.64
CA TYR A 200 29.42 -3.54 -7.16
C TYR A 200 28.87 -2.12 -7.20
N LEU A 201 29.09 -1.33 -6.14
CA LEU A 201 28.68 0.08 -6.13
C LEU A 201 29.37 0.89 -7.23
N LYS A 202 30.69 0.71 -7.44
CA LYS A 202 31.41 1.35 -8.56
C LYS A 202 30.88 0.92 -9.93
N LYS A 203 30.48 -0.34 -10.07
CA LYS A 203 29.87 -0.81 -11.31
C LYS A 203 28.53 -0.14 -11.55
N ILE A 204 27.69 -0.01 -10.51
CA ILE A 204 26.42 0.72 -10.58
C ILE A 204 26.65 2.20 -10.93
N ASP A 205 27.63 2.86 -10.29
CA ASP A 205 28.02 4.24 -10.62
C ASP A 205 28.36 4.37 -12.11
N THR A 206 29.08 3.38 -12.68
CA THR A 206 29.47 3.38 -14.09
C THR A 206 28.26 3.21 -15.01
N ILE A 207 27.33 2.30 -14.70
CA ILE A 207 26.13 2.03 -15.50
C ILE A 207 25.21 3.24 -15.50
N THR A 208 24.95 3.80 -14.32
CA THR A 208 23.98 4.88 -14.13
C THR A 208 24.57 6.27 -14.32
N SER A 209 25.90 6.41 -14.34
CA SER A 209 26.61 7.69 -14.29
C SER A 209 26.28 8.52 -13.04
N MET A 210 25.87 7.88 -11.95
CA MET A 210 25.57 8.50 -10.67
C MET A 210 26.72 8.26 -9.69
N ASN A 211 26.89 9.16 -8.72
CA ASN A 211 27.80 8.97 -7.60
C ASN A 211 27.02 8.51 -6.36
N LEU A 212 26.99 7.21 -6.08
CA LEU A 212 26.26 6.64 -4.94
C LEU A 212 26.82 7.02 -3.57
N PHE A 213 27.96 7.70 -3.50
CA PHE A 213 28.47 8.27 -2.24
C PHE A 213 27.83 9.63 -1.92
N ASP A 214 27.26 10.31 -2.90
CA ASP A 214 26.49 11.54 -2.71
C ASP A 214 25.14 11.26 -2.03
N LEU A 215 24.82 12.05 -0.99
CA LEU A 215 23.57 11.89 -0.24
C LEU A 215 22.35 12.18 -1.11
N GLY A 216 22.42 13.20 -1.98
CA GLY A 216 21.33 13.57 -2.86
C GLY A 216 21.00 12.44 -3.85
N VAL A 217 22.01 11.75 -4.36
CA VAL A 217 21.84 10.58 -5.24
C VAL A 217 21.19 9.43 -4.48
N LYS A 218 21.64 9.14 -3.25
CA LYS A 218 21.00 8.10 -2.41
C LYS A 218 19.52 8.40 -2.18
N VAL A 219 19.19 9.66 -1.86
CA VAL A 219 17.78 10.08 -1.66
C VAL A 219 16.98 9.89 -2.93
N LYS A 220 17.51 10.25 -4.11
CA LYS A 220 16.83 10.00 -5.40
C LYS A 220 16.55 8.53 -5.61
N CYS A 221 17.51 7.65 -5.35
CA CYS A 221 17.34 6.20 -5.48
C CYS A 221 16.30 5.67 -4.48
N ILE A 222 16.33 6.13 -3.22
CA ILE A 222 15.35 5.73 -2.20
C ILE A 222 13.92 6.10 -2.65
N ILE A 223 13.73 7.32 -3.16
CA ILE A 223 12.44 7.77 -3.70
C ILE A 223 12.02 6.92 -4.90
N ALA A 224 12.95 6.62 -5.82
CA ALA A 224 12.65 5.79 -6.98
C ALA A 224 12.24 4.36 -6.58
N PHE A 225 12.90 3.74 -5.61
CA PHE A 225 12.48 2.45 -5.06
C PHE A 225 11.12 2.53 -4.37
N ALA A 226 10.87 3.59 -3.60
CA ALA A 226 9.55 3.79 -2.99
C ALA A 226 8.44 3.94 -4.06
N ILE A 227 8.72 4.62 -5.17
CA ILE A 227 7.81 4.72 -6.31
C ILE A 227 7.55 3.34 -6.93
N ARG A 228 8.59 2.54 -7.17
CA ARG A 228 8.47 1.17 -7.68
C ARG A 228 7.58 0.30 -6.76
N ASP A 229 7.79 0.41 -5.47
CA ASP A 229 7.00 -0.31 -4.47
C ASP A 229 5.54 0.19 -4.41
N PHE A 230 5.26 1.43 -4.84
CA PHE A 230 3.92 2.01 -4.88
C PHE A 230 3.15 1.66 -6.16
N LEU A 231 3.78 1.73 -7.34
CA LEU A 231 3.17 1.45 -8.65
C LEU A 231 2.93 -0.04 -8.87
#